data_4adc168af52393983a1c8f506efd06ad
#
_entry.id   4adc168af52393983a1c8f506efd06ad
#
_cell.length_a   1.000
_cell.length_b   1.000
_cell.length_c   1.000
_cell.angle_alpha   90.00
_cell.angle_beta   90.00
_cell.angle_gamma   90.00
#
_symmetry.space_group_name_H-M   'P 1'
#
loop_
_entity.id
_entity.type
_entity.pdbx_description
1 polymer ?
#
loop_
_entity_poly.entity_id
_entity_poly.type
_entity_poly.pdbx_seq_one_letter_code
_entity_poly.pdbx_strand_id
1 'polypeptide(L)'
;MRRREFISLIGGAAAAWPRAVRAQQNPALIVGYVGAQSRSFYADRLRAFHEGLAETGFREGREVLFEYRWAEGHVDRLPTLLSDLVASRVDLIVLPDSTAGSIAAKRMIPTIPIVFGTSADPVQSGLVDSWNRPGGNLTGMVLSNTELVPKRMELLHQLVPAAKTVGLLVNPDNSGAADIKVGQKAARDLGLELRILNVTSDNDIPKAIAKLAEEDVRPLLVGSDILFYVHRERIAKLAAQQKLVAVYDRREYVQVGGLISYGASLLGFHRQIGVYAGRILKDEKPADLPVMMPMKFEMAINLKTAKALGVTIPQSVLATADEVIE
;
A
#
# COMPACT_ATOMS: atom_id res chain seq x y z
N MET A 1 -24.42 -38.92 -69.10
CA MET A 1 -24.23 -37.92 -68.01
C MET A 1 -24.29 -36.54 -68.63
N ARG A 2 -25.30 -35.79 -68.29
CA ARG A 2 -25.63 -34.54 -68.96
C ARG A 2 -24.86 -33.36 -68.28
N ARG A 3 -24.19 -32.59 -69.12
CA ARG A 3 -23.39 -31.35 -68.66
C ARG A 3 -24.12 -30.40 -67.79
N ARG A 4 -25.40 -30.57 -67.54
CA ARG A 4 -26.24 -29.68 -66.69
C ARG A 4 -26.16 -30.00 -65.21
N GLU A 5 -25.76 -31.17 -64.77
CA GLU A 5 -25.70 -31.58 -63.39
C GLU A 5 -24.38 -31.20 -62.72
N PHE A 6 -23.34 -30.88 -63.53
CA PHE A 6 -22.03 -30.46 -62.97
C PHE A 6 -21.97 -28.97 -62.62
N ILE A 7 -22.86 -28.15 -63.17
CA ILE A 7 -22.89 -26.72 -62.91
C ILE A 7 -23.71 -26.39 -61.65
N SER A 8 -24.64 -27.24 -61.25
CA SER A 8 -25.44 -27.04 -60.02
C SER A 8 -24.70 -27.40 -58.73
N LEU A 9 -23.58 -28.16 -58.81
CA LEU A 9 -22.77 -28.50 -57.63
C LEU A 9 -21.67 -27.48 -57.28
N ILE A 10 -21.32 -26.60 -58.20
CA ILE A 10 -20.32 -25.52 -57.97
C ILE A 10 -20.97 -24.23 -57.44
N GLY A 11 -22.26 -24.04 -57.72
CA GLY A 11 -23.01 -22.87 -57.25
C GLY A 11 -23.39 -22.87 -55.77
N GLY A 12 -23.37 -24.06 -55.12
CA GLY A 12 -23.71 -24.22 -53.72
C GLY A 12 -22.56 -24.01 -52.73
N ALA A 13 -21.30 -24.09 -53.19
CA ALA A 13 -20.12 -23.97 -52.33
C ALA A 13 -19.64 -22.53 -52.13
N ALA A 14 -20.10 -21.57 -52.93
CA ALA A 14 -19.71 -20.18 -52.81
C ALA A 14 -20.56 -19.36 -51.78
N ALA A 15 -21.64 -19.95 -51.25
CA ALA A 15 -22.52 -19.28 -50.26
C ALA A 15 -22.18 -19.63 -48.79
N ALA A 16 -21.25 -20.56 -48.57
CA ALA A 16 -20.71 -20.87 -47.25
C ALA A 16 -19.36 -20.19 -47.02
N TRP A 17 -19.25 -18.90 -47.33
CA TRP A 17 -18.19 -18.09 -46.68
C TRP A 17 -18.43 -18.21 -45.18
N PRO A 18 -17.45 -18.68 -44.39
CA PRO A 18 -17.65 -18.62 -42.97
C PRO A 18 -17.90 -17.15 -42.66
N ARG A 19 -19.12 -16.85 -42.23
CA ARG A 19 -19.33 -15.65 -41.43
C ARG A 19 -18.34 -15.82 -40.32
N ALA A 20 -17.18 -15.16 -40.46
CA ALA A 20 -16.25 -14.99 -39.38
C ALA A 20 -17.14 -14.58 -38.20
N VAL A 21 -17.28 -15.49 -37.26
CA VAL A 21 -17.84 -15.21 -35.97
C VAL A 21 -16.94 -14.06 -35.51
N ARG A 22 -17.40 -12.82 -35.71
CA ARG A 22 -16.95 -11.72 -34.90
C ARG A 22 -17.33 -12.20 -33.50
N ALA A 23 -16.40 -12.89 -32.86
CA ALA A 23 -16.42 -13.03 -31.42
C ALA A 23 -16.81 -11.62 -30.96
N GLN A 24 -17.99 -11.48 -30.36
CA GLN A 24 -18.38 -10.27 -29.69
C GLN A 24 -17.23 -10.01 -28.74
N GLN A 25 -16.29 -9.17 -29.14
CA GLN A 25 -15.34 -8.56 -28.21
C GLN A 25 -16.28 -7.75 -27.34
N ASN A 26 -16.63 -8.30 -26.16
CA ASN A 26 -17.18 -7.48 -25.11
C ASN A 26 -16.29 -6.25 -25.06
N PRO A 27 -16.87 -5.05 -25.07
CA PRO A 27 -16.05 -3.84 -24.96
C PRO A 27 -15.11 -4.04 -23.77
N ALA A 28 -13.82 -3.78 -23.97
CA ALA A 28 -12.83 -3.95 -22.93
C ALA A 28 -13.25 -3.08 -21.75
N LEU A 29 -13.31 -3.66 -20.57
CA LEU A 29 -13.63 -2.94 -19.34
C LEU A 29 -12.57 -1.86 -19.08
N ILE A 30 -12.97 -0.71 -18.59
CA ILE A 30 -12.09 0.43 -18.34
C ILE A 30 -11.91 0.62 -16.83
N VAL A 31 -10.68 0.54 -16.36
CA VAL A 31 -10.32 0.75 -14.95
C VAL A 31 -9.64 2.10 -14.79
N GLY A 32 -10.22 2.97 -13.98
CA GLY A 32 -9.59 4.22 -13.55
C GLY A 32 -8.67 3.95 -12.35
N TYR A 33 -7.40 4.30 -12.46
CA TYR A 33 -6.43 4.19 -11.38
C TYR A 33 -5.93 5.56 -10.96
N VAL A 34 -6.17 5.96 -9.71
CA VAL A 34 -5.79 7.29 -9.19
C VAL A 34 -4.74 7.12 -8.10
N GLY A 35 -3.52 7.54 -8.39
CA GLY A 35 -2.43 7.59 -7.40
C GLY A 35 -2.24 8.99 -6.83
N ALA A 36 -2.05 9.08 -5.50
CA ALA A 36 -1.78 10.35 -4.83
C ALA A 36 -0.39 10.93 -5.15
N GLN A 37 0.56 10.08 -5.48
CA GLN A 37 1.94 10.44 -5.84
C GLN A 37 2.18 10.30 -7.35
N SER A 38 3.44 10.41 -7.80
CA SER A 38 3.85 10.27 -9.19
C SER A 38 3.79 8.81 -9.68
N ARG A 39 3.74 8.61 -10.99
CA ARG A 39 3.80 7.28 -11.61
C ARG A 39 5.06 6.51 -11.20
N SER A 40 6.20 7.18 -11.16
CA SER A 40 7.48 6.55 -10.79
C SER A 40 7.48 6.05 -9.34
N PHE A 41 6.83 6.77 -8.42
CA PHE A 41 6.62 6.35 -7.05
C PHE A 41 5.82 5.06 -6.94
N TYR A 42 4.91 4.81 -7.87
CA TYR A 42 4.07 3.62 -7.90
C TYR A 42 4.63 2.45 -8.72
N ALA A 43 5.77 2.56 -9.36
CA ALA A 43 6.24 1.57 -10.35
C ALA A 43 6.15 0.11 -9.86
N ASP A 44 6.74 -0.21 -8.70
CA ASP A 44 6.71 -1.58 -8.15
C ASP A 44 5.34 -1.96 -7.60
N ARG A 45 4.61 -1.02 -7.01
CA ARG A 45 3.26 -1.22 -6.49
C ARG A 45 2.26 -1.49 -7.60
N LEU A 46 2.39 -0.75 -8.70
CA LEU A 46 1.55 -0.94 -9.89
C LEU A 46 1.81 -2.30 -10.53
N ARG A 47 3.06 -2.75 -10.58
CA ARG A 47 3.40 -4.12 -11.00
C ARG A 47 2.71 -5.16 -10.12
N ALA A 48 2.82 -5.04 -8.79
CA ALA A 48 2.17 -5.94 -7.85
C ALA A 48 0.63 -5.92 -7.98
N PHE A 49 0.04 -4.75 -8.21
CA PHE A 49 -1.38 -4.60 -8.51
C PHE A 49 -1.77 -5.39 -9.78
N HIS A 50 -1.02 -5.23 -10.87
CA HIS A 50 -1.28 -5.96 -12.13
C HIS A 50 -1.08 -7.47 -11.98
N GLU A 51 -0.13 -7.92 -11.16
CA GLU A 51 0.04 -9.32 -10.82
C GLU A 51 -1.22 -9.88 -10.14
N GLY A 52 -1.75 -9.17 -9.12
CA GLY A 52 -2.98 -9.57 -8.45
C GLY A 52 -4.22 -9.53 -9.35
N LEU A 53 -4.31 -8.53 -10.23
CA LEU A 53 -5.36 -8.46 -11.23
C LEU A 53 -5.31 -9.65 -12.21
N ALA A 54 -4.10 -10.00 -12.66
CA ALA A 54 -3.88 -11.11 -13.59
C ALA A 54 -4.26 -12.49 -13.01
N GLU A 55 -4.14 -12.69 -11.69
CA GLU A 55 -4.61 -13.91 -11.00
C GLU A 55 -6.11 -14.13 -11.15
N THR A 56 -6.86 -13.05 -11.34
CA THR A 56 -8.31 -13.12 -11.59
C THR A 56 -8.66 -13.22 -13.07
N GLY A 57 -7.66 -13.24 -13.96
CA GLY A 57 -7.83 -13.42 -15.41
C GLY A 57 -7.89 -12.11 -16.19
N PHE A 58 -7.66 -10.95 -15.57
CA PHE A 58 -7.67 -9.66 -16.24
C PHE A 58 -6.24 -9.12 -16.44
N ARG A 59 -5.93 -8.72 -17.67
CA ARG A 59 -4.63 -8.14 -18.04
C ARG A 59 -4.83 -6.86 -18.82
N GLU A 60 -4.02 -5.86 -18.49
CA GLU A 60 -4.00 -4.59 -19.21
C GLU A 60 -3.71 -4.79 -20.71
N GLY A 61 -4.46 -4.10 -21.57
CA GLY A 61 -4.34 -4.19 -23.02
C GLY A 61 -4.99 -5.44 -23.64
N ARG A 62 -5.65 -6.27 -22.83
CA ARG A 62 -6.40 -7.46 -23.28
C ARG A 62 -7.85 -7.41 -22.84
N GLU A 63 -8.12 -7.85 -21.60
CA GLU A 63 -9.47 -7.88 -21.01
C GLU A 63 -9.87 -6.53 -20.42
N VAL A 64 -8.86 -5.69 -20.04
CA VAL A 64 -9.10 -4.37 -19.45
C VAL A 64 -8.18 -3.30 -20.04
N LEU A 65 -8.69 -2.08 -20.09
CA LEU A 65 -7.94 -0.86 -20.37
C LEU A 65 -7.80 -0.04 -19.09
N PHE A 66 -6.76 0.78 -19.00
CA PHE A 66 -6.52 1.62 -17.83
C PHE A 66 -6.48 3.11 -18.19
N GLU A 67 -7.17 3.89 -17.37
CA GLU A 67 -7.09 5.34 -17.33
C GLU A 67 -6.33 5.75 -16.06
N TYR A 68 -5.04 6.05 -16.19
CA TYR A 68 -4.21 6.45 -15.06
C TYR A 68 -4.31 7.95 -14.81
N ARG A 69 -4.41 8.32 -13.53
CA ARG A 69 -4.35 9.71 -13.05
C ARG A 69 -3.40 9.81 -11.87
N TRP A 70 -2.57 10.85 -11.87
CA TRP A 70 -1.54 11.06 -10.84
C TRP A 70 -1.71 12.45 -10.24
N ALA A 71 -1.87 12.50 -8.92
CA ALA A 71 -2.02 13.76 -8.20
C ALA A 71 -0.69 14.46 -7.95
N GLU A 72 0.46 13.78 -8.17
CA GLU A 72 1.82 14.31 -8.02
C GLU A 72 2.09 14.92 -6.63
N GLY A 73 1.54 14.31 -5.56
CA GLY A 73 1.64 14.79 -4.19
C GLY A 73 0.60 15.86 -3.81
N HIS A 74 -0.20 16.33 -4.76
CA HIS A 74 -1.22 17.37 -4.57
C HIS A 74 -2.59 16.76 -4.32
N VAL A 75 -2.93 16.53 -3.04
CA VAL A 75 -4.18 15.87 -2.63
C VAL A 75 -5.43 16.67 -3.07
N ASP A 76 -5.32 17.99 -3.18
CA ASP A 76 -6.34 18.92 -3.65
C ASP A 76 -6.76 18.66 -5.12
N ARG A 77 -5.93 18.00 -5.91
CA ARG A 77 -6.24 17.61 -7.30
C ARG A 77 -7.14 16.37 -7.40
N LEU A 78 -7.22 15.55 -6.36
CA LEU A 78 -7.96 14.27 -6.41
C LEU A 78 -9.43 14.43 -6.85
N PRO A 79 -10.23 15.41 -6.37
CA PRO A 79 -11.60 15.58 -6.83
C PRO A 79 -11.72 15.82 -8.35
N THR A 80 -10.84 16.63 -8.93
CA THR A 80 -10.81 16.88 -10.39
C THR A 80 -10.47 15.62 -11.16
N LEU A 81 -9.41 14.88 -10.73
CA LEU A 81 -9.00 13.64 -11.38
C LEU A 81 -10.10 12.55 -11.32
N LEU A 82 -10.86 12.50 -10.23
CA LEU A 82 -12.02 11.62 -10.10
C LEU A 82 -13.15 12.02 -11.07
N SER A 83 -13.43 13.30 -11.20
CA SER A 83 -14.43 13.80 -12.16
C SER A 83 -14.05 13.45 -13.60
N ASP A 84 -12.77 13.55 -13.96
CA ASP A 84 -12.28 13.18 -15.28
C ASP A 84 -12.49 11.69 -15.56
N LEU A 85 -12.28 10.81 -14.58
CA LEU A 85 -12.53 9.37 -14.74
C LEU A 85 -14.03 9.06 -14.90
N VAL A 86 -14.91 9.75 -14.18
CA VAL A 86 -16.36 9.61 -14.37
C VAL A 86 -16.75 10.02 -15.80
N ALA A 87 -16.17 11.13 -16.32
CA ALA A 87 -16.39 11.56 -17.70
C ALA A 87 -15.87 10.55 -18.73
N SER A 88 -14.79 9.82 -18.41
CA SER A 88 -14.24 8.72 -19.22
C SER A 88 -15.06 7.43 -19.14
N ARG A 89 -16.15 7.39 -18.36
CA ARG A 89 -17.05 6.24 -18.20
C ARG A 89 -16.33 4.95 -17.81
N VAL A 90 -15.46 5.03 -16.80
CA VAL A 90 -14.76 3.86 -16.27
C VAL A 90 -15.74 2.91 -15.55
N ASP A 91 -15.48 1.60 -15.64
CA ASP A 91 -16.31 0.55 -15.02
C ASP A 91 -15.93 0.32 -13.54
N LEU A 92 -14.70 0.68 -13.16
CA LEU A 92 -14.15 0.53 -11.81
C LEU A 92 -13.16 1.65 -11.54
N ILE A 93 -13.12 2.14 -10.30
CA ILE A 93 -12.08 3.07 -9.84
C ILE A 93 -11.22 2.40 -8.75
N VAL A 94 -9.90 2.57 -8.84
CA VAL A 94 -8.92 2.11 -7.86
C VAL A 94 -8.20 3.32 -7.27
N LEU A 95 -8.28 3.45 -5.93
CA LEU A 95 -7.62 4.49 -5.12
C LEU A 95 -6.74 3.80 -4.08
N PRO A 96 -5.50 3.40 -4.41
CA PRO A 96 -4.76 2.40 -3.65
C PRO A 96 -4.19 2.90 -2.31
N ASP A 97 -4.15 4.21 -2.04
CA ASP A 97 -3.42 4.74 -0.89
C ASP A 97 -3.85 6.14 -0.42
N SER A 98 -5.07 6.55 -0.70
CA SER A 98 -5.56 7.88 -0.29
C SER A 98 -6.88 7.80 0.46
N THR A 99 -6.82 7.97 1.78
CA THR A 99 -8.04 8.09 2.61
C THR A 99 -8.87 9.30 2.18
N ALA A 100 -8.25 10.46 1.99
CA ALA A 100 -8.94 11.68 1.54
C ALA A 100 -9.57 11.52 0.16
N GLY A 101 -8.83 10.90 -0.80
CA GLY A 101 -9.33 10.58 -2.13
C GLY A 101 -10.51 9.60 -2.08
N SER A 102 -10.45 8.59 -1.23
CA SER A 102 -11.53 7.61 -1.06
C SER A 102 -12.79 8.23 -0.47
N ILE A 103 -12.64 9.15 0.51
CA ILE A 103 -13.76 9.92 1.07
C ILE A 103 -14.39 10.83 0.01
N ALA A 104 -13.57 11.52 -0.78
CA ALA A 104 -14.06 12.35 -1.89
C ALA A 104 -14.80 11.50 -2.92
N ALA A 105 -14.24 10.36 -3.32
CA ALA A 105 -14.84 9.43 -4.27
C ALA A 105 -16.18 8.91 -3.77
N LYS A 106 -16.30 8.50 -2.50
CA LYS A 106 -17.59 8.08 -1.90
C LYS A 106 -18.69 9.13 -2.04
N ARG A 107 -18.33 10.41 -1.83
CA ARG A 107 -19.30 11.52 -1.91
C ARG A 107 -19.72 11.87 -3.34
N MET A 108 -18.77 11.78 -4.27
CA MET A 108 -18.93 12.25 -5.66
C MET A 108 -19.45 11.17 -6.59
N ILE A 109 -19.18 9.90 -6.31
CA ILE A 109 -19.34 8.78 -7.25
C ILE A 109 -20.13 7.65 -6.55
N PRO A 110 -21.47 7.73 -6.52
CA PRO A 110 -22.28 6.77 -5.78
C PRO A 110 -22.53 5.45 -6.52
N THR A 111 -22.25 5.36 -7.82
CA THR A 111 -22.65 4.23 -8.66
C THR A 111 -21.52 3.39 -9.22
N ILE A 112 -20.34 4.00 -9.51
CA ILE A 112 -19.18 3.26 -10.01
C ILE A 112 -18.54 2.50 -8.84
N PRO A 113 -18.24 1.19 -8.95
CA PRO A 113 -17.49 0.44 -7.97
C PRO A 113 -16.14 1.09 -7.67
N ILE A 114 -15.72 1.07 -6.40
CA ILE A 114 -14.45 1.65 -5.97
C ILE A 114 -13.71 0.65 -5.08
N VAL A 115 -12.46 0.36 -5.44
CA VAL A 115 -11.51 -0.36 -4.58
C VAL A 115 -10.54 0.65 -3.98
N PHE A 116 -10.60 0.79 -2.67
CA PHE A 116 -9.73 1.71 -1.95
C PHE A 116 -8.58 1.00 -1.22
N GLY A 117 -7.50 1.75 -0.99
CA GLY A 117 -6.50 1.47 0.00
C GLY A 117 -6.43 2.64 0.98
N THR A 118 -6.36 2.37 2.27
CA THR A 118 -6.31 3.39 3.32
C THR A 118 -5.42 2.95 4.48
N SER A 119 -4.87 3.89 5.23
CA SER A 119 -4.23 3.65 6.53
C SER A 119 -5.16 3.93 7.72
N ALA A 120 -6.31 4.58 7.47
CA ALA A 120 -7.29 4.91 8.48
C ALA A 120 -8.29 3.76 8.70
N ASP A 121 -8.94 3.73 9.88
CA ASP A 121 -10.09 2.85 10.09
C ASP A 121 -11.22 3.21 9.12
N PRO A 122 -11.68 2.27 8.29
CA PRO A 122 -12.61 2.54 7.21
C PRO A 122 -14.03 2.83 7.71
N VAL A 123 -14.40 2.35 8.89
CA VAL A 123 -15.70 2.63 9.54
C VAL A 123 -15.67 4.01 10.19
N GLN A 124 -14.64 4.30 10.99
CA GLN A 124 -14.49 5.62 11.63
C GLN A 124 -14.34 6.75 10.64
N SER A 125 -13.66 6.51 9.51
CA SER A 125 -13.53 7.49 8.41
C SER A 125 -14.79 7.59 7.55
N GLY A 126 -15.81 6.78 7.82
CA GLY A 126 -17.07 6.78 7.09
C GLY A 126 -16.97 6.22 5.66
N LEU A 127 -15.92 5.46 5.34
CA LEU A 127 -15.77 4.83 4.00
C LEU A 127 -16.73 3.67 3.81
N VAL A 128 -16.96 2.87 4.85
CA VAL A 128 -17.83 1.69 4.82
C VAL A 128 -18.68 1.62 6.07
N ASP A 129 -19.76 0.84 6.02
CA ASP A 129 -20.66 0.66 7.16
C ASP A 129 -20.06 -0.29 8.19
N SER A 130 -19.38 -1.35 7.74
CA SER A 130 -18.64 -2.29 8.59
C SER A 130 -17.52 -2.98 7.80
N TRP A 131 -16.57 -3.59 8.51
CA TRP A 131 -15.47 -4.34 7.90
C TRP A 131 -15.96 -5.54 7.08
N ASN A 132 -16.93 -6.30 7.60
CA ASN A 132 -17.42 -7.52 6.98
C ASN A 132 -18.46 -7.27 5.88
N ARG A 133 -19.18 -6.17 5.99
CA ARG A 133 -20.21 -5.75 5.02
C ARG A 133 -20.05 -4.26 4.76
N PRO A 134 -19.25 -3.88 3.77
CA PRO A 134 -18.94 -2.48 3.48
C PRO A 134 -20.19 -1.64 3.21
N GLY A 135 -21.22 -2.21 2.58
CA GLY A 135 -22.39 -1.48 2.11
C GLY A 135 -22.03 -0.51 0.97
N GLY A 136 -22.94 -0.18 0.10
CA GLY A 136 -22.69 0.75 -1.00
C GLY A 136 -21.71 0.21 -2.08
N ASN A 137 -20.98 1.14 -2.71
CA ASN A 137 -20.13 0.85 -3.88
C ASN A 137 -18.63 0.84 -3.57
N LEU A 138 -18.21 0.93 -2.29
CA LEU A 138 -16.82 0.92 -1.88
C LEU A 138 -16.46 -0.36 -1.12
N THR A 139 -15.30 -0.92 -1.43
CA THR A 139 -14.60 -1.94 -0.63
C THR A 139 -13.10 -1.75 -0.79
N GLY A 140 -12.27 -2.47 -0.04
CA GLY A 140 -10.83 -2.34 -0.22
C GLY A 140 -10.00 -2.95 0.88
N MET A 141 -8.83 -2.35 1.07
CA MET A 141 -7.80 -2.81 1.97
C MET A 141 -7.37 -1.70 2.94
N VAL A 142 -7.02 -2.10 4.16
CA VAL A 142 -6.46 -1.19 5.17
C VAL A 142 -5.02 -1.59 5.45
N LEU A 143 -4.07 -0.68 5.20
CA LEU A 143 -2.66 -0.84 5.54
C LEU A 143 -2.40 -0.14 6.88
N SER A 144 -2.84 -0.73 7.99
CA SER A 144 -2.52 -0.21 9.32
C SER A 144 -1.26 -0.88 9.87
N ASN A 145 -0.30 -0.06 10.25
CA ASN A 145 0.91 -0.50 10.95
C ASN A 145 0.91 -0.10 12.44
N THR A 146 -0.10 0.62 12.90
CA THR A 146 -0.22 1.07 14.29
C THR A 146 -0.29 -0.10 15.26
N GLU A 147 -1.02 -1.16 14.91
CA GLU A 147 -1.12 -2.37 15.74
C GLU A 147 0.21 -3.13 15.88
N LEU A 148 1.18 -2.86 14.99
CA LEU A 148 2.52 -3.45 15.02
C LEU A 148 3.52 -2.63 15.83
N VAL A 149 3.14 -1.47 16.34
CA VAL A 149 3.99 -0.62 17.20
C VAL A 149 4.50 -1.40 18.42
N PRO A 150 3.69 -2.19 19.16
CA PRO A 150 4.19 -2.99 20.27
C PRO A 150 5.27 -3.98 19.84
N LYS A 151 5.06 -4.69 18.73
CA LYS A 151 6.03 -5.67 18.23
C LYS A 151 7.34 -5.02 17.80
N ARG A 152 7.27 -3.87 17.14
CA ARG A 152 8.46 -3.10 16.77
C ARG A 152 9.20 -2.57 18.01
N MET A 153 8.47 -2.20 19.05
CA MET A 153 9.06 -1.78 20.32
C MET A 153 9.73 -2.94 21.08
N GLU A 154 9.12 -4.13 21.07
CA GLU A 154 9.76 -5.35 21.59
C GLU A 154 11.08 -5.66 20.87
N LEU A 155 11.07 -5.60 19.51
CA LEU A 155 12.27 -5.78 18.70
C LEU A 155 13.36 -4.78 19.10
N LEU A 156 12.98 -3.51 19.26
CA LEU A 156 13.90 -2.44 19.65
C LEU A 156 14.49 -2.68 21.05
N HIS A 157 13.67 -3.13 21.99
CA HIS A 157 14.12 -3.49 23.35
C HIS A 157 15.07 -4.70 23.34
N GLN A 158 14.83 -5.69 22.46
CA GLN A 158 15.75 -6.84 22.29
C GLN A 158 17.10 -6.43 21.71
N LEU A 159 17.12 -5.40 20.84
CA LEU A 159 18.37 -4.88 20.25
C LEU A 159 19.16 -4.00 21.22
N VAL A 160 18.48 -3.30 22.13
CA VAL A 160 19.11 -2.39 23.10
C VAL A 160 18.48 -2.61 24.49
N PRO A 161 18.73 -3.77 25.13
CA PRO A 161 18.05 -4.14 26.39
C PRO A 161 18.40 -3.24 27.58
N ALA A 162 19.53 -2.53 27.53
CA ALA A 162 19.92 -1.59 28.58
C ALA A 162 19.22 -0.23 28.49
N ALA A 163 18.52 0.06 27.38
CA ALA A 163 17.84 1.33 27.21
C ALA A 163 16.62 1.44 28.13
N LYS A 164 16.44 2.61 28.73
CA LYS A 164 15.27 2.95 29.54
C LYS A 164 14.29 3.87 28.80
N THR A 165 14.77 4.54 27.76
CA THR A 165 13.98 5.51 26.97
C THR A 165 14.04 5.12 25.49
N VAL A 166 12.91 5.23 24.79
CA VAL A 166 12.76 5.00 23.35
C VAL A 166 12.20 6.26 22.70
N GLY A 167 12.82 6.71 21.62
CA GLY A 167 12.26 7.75 20.76
C GLY A 167 11.16 7.20 19.86
N LEU A 168 10.06 7.91 19.71
CA LEU A 168 9.01 7.63 18.73
C LEU A 168 8.82 8.84 17.83
N LEU A 169 9.18 8.70 16.55
CA LEU A 169 8.98 9.72 15.53
C LEU A 169 7.58 9.59 14.96
N VAL A 170 6.77 10.64 15.04
CA VAL A 170 5.37 10.64 14.60
C VAL A 170 5.00 11.92 13.87
N ASN A 171 4.03 11.81 12.97
CA ASN A 171 3.34 12.95 12.39
C ASN A 171 1.97 13.10 13.08
N PRO A 172 1.79 14.12 13.96
CA PRO A 172 0.54 14.31 14.70
C PRO A 172 -0.66 14.66 13.80
N ASP A 173 -0.39 15.21 12.62
CA ASP A 173 -1.44 15.63 11.67
C ASP A 173 -2.07 14.45 10.90
N ASN A 174 -1.53 13.23 11.10
CA ASN A 174 -2.01 12.01 10.43
C ASN A 174 -2.21 10.86 11.44
N SER A 175 -1.55 9.72 11.26
CA SER A 175 -1.69 8.53 12.14
C SER A 175 -1.02 8.68 13.52
N GLY A 176 -0.24 9.72 13.73
CA GLY A 176 0.62 9.89 14.91
C GLY A 176 -0.10 9.80 16.26
N ALA A 177 -1.34 10.29 16.36
CA ALA A 177 -2.11 10.20 17.61
C ALA A 177 -2.40 8.74 18.02
N ALA A 178 -2.70 7.87 17.05
CA ALA A 178 -2.92 6.45 17.28
C ALA A 178 -1.61 5.74 17.65
N ASP A 179 -0.52 6.02 16.93
CA ASP A 179 0.80 5.47 17.20
C ASP A 179 1.31 5.87 18.59
N ILE A 180 1.09 7.12 19.02
CA ILE A 180 1.41 7.61 20.36
C ILE A 180 0.67 6.80 21.42
N LYS A 181 -0.66 6.66 21.28
CA LYS A 181 -1.49 5.94 22.26
C LYS A 181 -1.04 4.48 22.43
N VAL A 182 -0.83 3.79 21.30
CA VAL A 182 -0.39 2.39 21.31
C VAL A 182 1.05 2.27 21.81
N GLY A 183 1.94 3.18 21.38
CA GLY A 183 3.33 3.23 21.80
C GLY A 183 3.51 3.51 23.29
N GLN A 184 2.72 4.41 23.87
CA GLN A 184 2.71 4.67 25.32
C GLN A 184 2.31 3.45 26.14
N LYS A 185 1.33 2.68 25.66
CA LYS A 185 0.96 1.43 26.30
C LYS A 185 2.10 0.42 26.21
N ALA A 186 2.64 0.20 25.01
CA ALA A 186 3.73 -0.75 24.80
C ALA A 186 4.99 -0.40 25.62
N ALA A 187 5.34 0.90 25.70
CA ALA A 187 6.47 1.35 26.52
C ALA A 187 6.26 1.03 28.01
N ARG A 188 5.06 1.31 28.56
CA ARG A 188 4.74 0.97 29.96
C ARG A 188 4.81 -0.54 30.21
N ASP A 189 4.29 -1.35 29.29
CA ASP A 189 4.29 -2.81 29.41
C ASP A 189 5.74 -3.38 29.44
N LEU A 190 6.70 -2.69 28.81
CA LEU A 190 8.12 -3.04 28.77
C LEU A 190 8.97 -2.29 29.82
N GLY A 191 8.38 -1.46 30.68
CA GLY A 191 9.11 -0.65 31.66
C GLY A 191 9.98 0.45 31.04
N LEU A 192 9.61 0.96 29.86
CA LEU A 192 10.32 1.99 29.11
C LEU A 192 9.61 3.34 29.18
N GLU A 193 10.40 4.41 29.10
CA GLU A 193 9.92 5.76 28.86
C GLU A 193 9.81 6.04 27.35
N LEU A 194 8.74 6.72 26.94
CA LEU A 194 8.53 7.08 25.54
C LEU A 194 8.81 8.57 25.31
N ARG A 195 9.81 8.86 24.47
CA ARG A 195 10.13 10.21 24.01
C ARG A 195 9.46 10.45 22.65
N ILE A 196 8.40 11.25 22.63
CA ILE A 196 7.64 11.57 21.42
C ILE A 196 8.33 12.71 20.67
N LEU A 197 8.54 12.52 19.38
CA LEU A 197 9.13 13.47 18.44
C LEU A 197 8.11 13.79 17.36
N ASN A 198 7.50 14.95 17.47
CA ASN A 198 6.51 15.42 16.49
C ASN A 198 7.24 16.03 15.29
N VAL A 199 6.88 15.57 14.10
CA VAL A 199 7.43 16.02 12.81
C VAL A 199 6.27 16.18 11.83
N THR A 200 6.01 17.41 11.41
CA THR A 200 4.94 17.76 10.47
C THR A 200 5.48 18.17 9.09
N SER A 201 6.79 18.42 9.01
CA SER A 201 7.48 18.78 7.77
C SER A 201 8.82 18.07 7.61
N ASP A 202 9.35 18.03 6.41
CA ASP A 202 10.69 17.47 6.11
C ASP A 202 11.82 18.24 6.80
N ASN A 203 11.62 19.54 7.08
CA ASN A 203 12.59 20.39 7.80
C ASN A 203 12.70 20.07 9.29
N ASP A 204 11.70 19.40 9.87
CA ASP A 204 11.70 19.01 11.29
C ASP A 204 12.45 17.70 11.53
N ILE A 205 12.58 16.84 10.51
CA ILE A 205 13.22 15.51 10.60
C ILE A 205 14.64 15.60 11.21
N PRO A 206 15.56 16.46 10.70
CA PRO A 206 16.92 16.53 11.26
C PRO A 206 16.94 16.98 12.72
N LYS A 207 16.10 17.94 13.08
CA LYS A 207 16.01 18.47 14.45
C LYS A 207 15.52 17.41 15.43
N ALA A 208 14.48 16.67 15.03
CA ALA A 208 13.91 15.60 15.84
C ALA A 208 14.93 14.48 16.10
N ILE A 209 15.68 14.07 15.06
CA ILE A 209 16.71 13.04 15.18
C ILE A 209 17.91 13.53 16.01
N ALA A 210 18.37 14.77 15.80
CA ALA A 210 19.47 15.34 16.57
C ALA A 210 19.14 15.43 18.06
N LYS A 211 17.91 15.76 18.42
CA LYS A 211 17.44 15.85 19.80
C LYS A 211 17.60 14.53 20.57
N LEU A 212 17.37 13.38 19.93
CA LEU A 212 17.60 12.08 20.58
C LEU A 212 19.08 11.84 20.90
N ALA A 213 19.96 12.25 19.97
CA ALA A 213 21.40 12.14 20.20
C ALA A 213 21.88 13.07 21.32
N GLU A 214 21.34 14.29 21.43
CA GLU A 214 21.63 15.23 22.51
C GLU A 214 21.15 14.71 23.88
N GLU A 215 20.05 13.95 23.91
CA GLU A 215 19.49 13.35 25.12
C GLU A 215 20.08 11.93 25.41
N ASP A 216 21.07 11.47 24.64
CA ASP A 216 21.67 10.11 24.70
C ASP A 216 20.63 8.98 24.55
N VAL A 217 19.54 9.23 23.81
CA VAL A 217 18.50 8.24 23.52
C VAL A 217 18.81 7.55 22.19
N ARG A 218 19.39 6.36 22.24
CA ARG A 218 19.80 5.60 21.05
C ARG A 218 18.66 4.85 20.33
N PRO A 219 17.68 4.24 21.01
CA PRO A 219 16.60 3.54 20.36
C PRO A 219 15.59 4.49 19.72
N LEU A 220 15.28 4.25 18.44
CA LEU A 220 14.30 5.04 17.69
C LEU A 220 13.27 4.13 17.01
N LEU A 221 12.01 4.34 17.26
CA LEU A 221 10.90 3.80 16.50
C LEU A 221 10.38 4.86 15.53
N VAL A 222 10.36 4.56 14.23
CA VAL A 222 9.80 5.43 13.20
C VAL A 222 8.35 5.02 12.95
N GLY A 223 7.42 5.93 13.21
CA GLY A 223 5.99 5.73 12.97
C GLY A 223 5.65 5.64 11.49
N SER A 224 4.46 5.14 11.21
CA SER A 224 4.00 4.95 9.83
C SER A 224 3.38 6.24 9.29
N ASP A 225 4.09 6.90 8.37
CA ASP A 225 3.61 8.12 7.72
C ASP A 225 4.18 8.26 6.30
N ILE A 226 3.40 8.87 5.39
CA ILE A 226 3.84 9.10 4.02
C ILE A 226 5.01 10.10 3.95
N LEU A 227 5.03 11.11 4.81
CA LEU A 227 6.14 12.06 4.94
C LEU A 227 7.45 11.32 5.23
N PHE A 228 7.43 10.41 6.22
CA PHE A 228 8.61 9.63 6.60
C PHE A 228 9.02 8.66 5.50
N TYR A 229 8.06 8.04 4.83
CA TYR A 229 8.33 7.13 3.73
C TYR A 229 8.98 7.83 2.52
N VAL A 230 8.49 8.99 2.14
CA VAL A 230 9.09 9.79 1.06
C VAL A 230 10.53 10.18 1.41
N HIS A 231 10.78 10.53 2.67
CA HIS A 231 12.11 10.92 3.17
C HIS A 231 12.92 9.78 3.81
N ARG A 232 12.58 8.52 3.53
CA ARG A 232 13.19 7.33 4.16
C ARG A 232 14.71 7.26 4.06
N GLU A 233 15.28 7.63 2.91
CA GLU A 233 16.75 7.66 2.72
C GLU A 233 17.41 8.67 3.66
N ARG A 234 16.82 9.86 3.78
CA ARG A 234 17.29 10.91 4.68
C ARG A 234 17.19 10.48 6.14
N ILE A 235 16.07 9.87 6.53
CA ILE A 235 15.84 9.37 7.89
C ILE A 235 16.84 8.26 8.24
N ALA A 236 17.01 7.26 7.38
CA ALA A 236 17.96 6.16 7.59
C ALA A 236 19.40 6.67 7.71
N LYS A 237 19.79 7.61 6.84
CA LYS A 237 21.12 8.25 6.87
C LYS A 237 21.36 9.04 8.16
N LEU A 238 20.40 9.85 8.59
CA LEU A 238 20.50 10.62 9.83
C LEU A 238 20.56 9.73 11.06
N ALA A 239 19.72 8.69 11.10
CA ALA A 239 19.74 7.70 12.18
C ALA A 239 21.12 7.03 12.30
N ALA A 240 21.72 6.59 11.17
CA ALA A 240 23.04 6.00 11.13
C ALA A 240 24.14 6.99 11.58
N GLN A 241 24.10 8.25 11.12
CA GLN A 241 25.05 9.30 11.52
C GLN A 241 25.03 9.60 13.02
N GLN A 242 23.83 9.58 13.62
CA GLN A 242 23.63 9.78 15.07
C GLN A 242 23.75 8.47 15.87
N LYS A 243 24.16 7.36 15.23
CA LYS A 243 24.28 6.03 15.85
C LYS A 243 23.00 5.55 16.55
N LEU A 244 21.83 5.93 16.02
CA LEU A 244 20.56 5.48 16.53
C LEU A 244 20.25 4.05 16.05
N VAL A 245 19.73 3.24 16.96
CA VAL A 245 19.22 1.90 16.65
C VAL A 245 17.77 2.06 16.27
N ALA A 246 17.49 2.10 14.96
CA ALA A 246 16.17 2.44 14.45
C ALA A 246 15.42 1.22 13.93
N VAL A 247 14.13 1.11 14.32
CA VAL A 247 13.17 0.13 13.79
C VAL A 247 12.13 0.88 12.97
N TYR A 248 11.87 0.36 11.76
CA TYR A 248 11.00 0.96 10.76
C TYR A 248 9.76 0.11 10.50
N ASP A 249 8.76 0.71 9.87
CA ASP A 249 7.51 0.05 9.52
C ASP A 249 7.53 -0.71 8.18
N ARG A 250 8.60 -0.54 7.36
CA ARG A 250 8.68 -1.08 6.00
C ARG A 250 10.10 -1.43 5.58
N ARG A 251 10.21 -2.49 4.77
CA ARG A 251 11.48 -3.01 4.24
C ARG A 251 12.28 -1.99 3.42
N GLU A 252 11.61 -1.05 2.76
CA GLU A 252 12.23 -0.05 1.91
C GLU A 252 13.19 0.87 2.68
N TYR A 253 13.00 1.05 3.98
CA TYR A 253 14.00 1.72 4.83
C TYR A 253 15.27 0.91 4.96
N VAL A 254 15.17 -0.41 5.08
CA VAL A 254 16.31 -1.31 5.22
C VAL A 254 17.12 -1.38 3.93
N GLN A 255 16.45 -1.34 2.79
CA GLN A 255 17.08 -1.29 1.45
C GLN A 255 17.92 -0.03 1.22
N VAL A 256 17.57 1.08 1.87
CA VAL A 256 18.33 2.34 1.80
C VAL A 256 19.28 2.56 2.99
N GLY A 257 19.60 1.49 3.74
CA GLY A 257 20.58 1.51 4.82
C GLY A 257 20.00 1.59 6.25
N GLY A 258 18.69 1.49 6.42
CA GLY A 258 18.06 1.32 7.74
C GLY A 258 18.43 -0.01 8.37
N LEU A 259 18.34 -0.13 9.70
CA LEU A 259 18.79 -1.30 10.44
C LEU A 259 17.82 -2.49 10.32
N ILE A 260 16.57 -2.29 10.71
CA ILE A 260 15.58 -3.36 10.77
C ILE A 260 14.18 -2.78 10.55
N SER A 261 13.34 -3.52 9.87
CA SER A 261 11.92 -3.21 9.72
C SER A 261 11.04 -4.39 10.09
N TYR A 262 9.86 -4.08 10.59
CA TYR A 262 8.78 -5.03 10.75
C TYR A 262 7.44 -4.36 10.43
N GLY A 263 6.76 -4.85 9.41
CA GLY A 263 5.50 -4.24 8.95
C GLY A 263 4.78 -5.05 7.91
N ALA A 264 3.64 -4.54 7.48
CA ALA A 264 2.85 -5.17 6.42
C ALA A 264 3.55 -5.07 5.06
N SER A 265 3.47 -6.14 4.29
CA SER A 265 3.99 -6.18 2.92
C SER A 265 3.24 -5.18 2.03
N LEU A 266 3.92 -4.11 1.65
CA LEU A 266 3.34 -3.09 0.77
C LEU A 266 3.02 -3.63 -0.62
N LEU A 267 3.89 -4.47 -1.17
CA LEU A 267 3.63 -5.12 -2.46
C LEU A 267 2.49 -6.12 -2.35
N GLY A 268 2.43 -6.91 -1.25
CA GLY A 268 1.31 -7.80 -0.96
C GLY A 268 -0.02 -7.07 -0.85
N PHE A 269 -0.03 -5.89 -0.23
CA PHE A 269 -1.18 -5.02 -0.13
C PHE A 269 -1.69 -4.57 -1.53
N HIS A 270 -0.79 -4.06 -2.38
CA HIS A 270 -1.18 -3.63 -3.74
C HIS A 270 -1.62 -4.81 -4.62
N ARG A 271 -0.96 -5.99 -4.49
CA ARG A 271 -1.39 -7.21 -5.18
C ARG A 271 -2.81 -7.59 -4.79
N GLN A 272 -3.15 -7.51 -3.51
CA GLN A 272 -4.50 -7.83 -3.04
C GLN A 272 -5.54 -6.81 -3.52
N ILE A 273 -5.20 -5.51 -3.64
CA ILE A 273 -6.05 -4.50 -4.31
C ILE A 273 -6.33 -4.92 -5.76
N GLY A 274 -5.33 -5.45 -6.48
CA GLY A 274 -5.50 -5.99 -7.83
C GLY A 274 -6.47 -7.17 -7.88
N VAL A 275 -6.35 -8.11 -6.92
CA VAL A 275 -7.29 -9.23 -6.80
C VAL A 275 -8.73 -8.72 -6.56
N TYR A 276 -8.91 -7.73 -5.68
CA TYR A 276 -10.22 -7.13 -5.41
C TYR A 276 -10.81 -6.44 -6.64
N ALA A 277 -9.98 -5.69 -7.35
CA ALA A 277 -10.38 -5.09 -8.63
C ALA A 277 -10.89 -6.15 -9.62
N GLY A 278 -10.16 -7.24 -9.78
CA GLY A 278 -10.55 -8.31 -10.68
C GLY A 278 -11.79 -9.09 -10.24
N ARG A 279 -12.02 -9.25 -8.93
CA ARG A 279 -13.26 -9.85 -8.40
C ARG A 279 -14.47 -8.99 -8.72
N ILE A 280 -14.36 -7.67 -8.59
CA ILE A 280 -15.43 -6.74 -8.94
C ILE A 280 -15.69 -6.74 -10.45
N LEU A 281 -14.64 -6.80 -11.27
CA LEU A 281 -14.79 -6.94 -12.73
C LEU A 281 -15.42 -8.27 -13.16
N LYS A 282 -15.53 -9.25 -12.24
CA LYS A 282 -16.30 -10.50 -12.37
C LYS A 282 -17.70 -10.43 -11.74
N ASP A 283 -18.23 -9.21 -11.60
CA ASP A 283 -19.57 -8.94 -11.06
C ASP A 283 -19.75 -9.20 -9.55
N GLU A 284 -18.67 -9.40 -8.76
CA GLU A 284 -18.79 -9.39 -7.32
C GLU A 284 -19.10 -7.97 -6.82
N LYS A 285 -20.07 -7.82 -5.95
CA LYS A 285 -20.50 -6.51 -5.48
C LYS A 285 -19.56 -5.99 -4.37
N PRO A 286 -19.09 -4.74 -4.44
CA PRO A 286 -18.29 -4.15 -3.36
C PRO A 286 -18.93 -4.27 -1.98
N ALA A 287 -20.26 -4.13 -1.91
CA ALA A 287 -21.04 -4.25 -0.67
C ALA A 287 -20.88 -5.58 0.05
N ASP A 288 -20.61 -6.66 -0.69
CA ASP A 288 -20.49 -8.03 -0.18
C ASP A 288 -19.03 -8.49 0.01
N LEU A 289 -18.06 -7.67 -0.45
CA LEU A 289 -16.63 -7.94 -0.30
C LEU A 289 -16.09 -7.31 0.99
N PRO A 290 -15.70 -8.09 2.01
CA PRO A 290 -15.16 -7.56 3.26
C PRO A 290 -13.95 -6.66 3.04
N VAL A 291 -13.82 -5.58 3.80
CA VAL A 291 -12.56 -4.84 3.88
C VAL A 291 -11.54 -5.68 4.63
N MET A 292 -10.33 -5.81 4.08
CA MET A 292 -9.31 -6.66 4.67
C MET A 292 -8.06 -5.87 5.08
N MET A 293 -7.32 -6.45 6.03
CA MET A 293 -5.94 -6.06 6.34
C MET A 293 -4.97 -7.04 5.68
N PRO A 294 -3.72 -6.64 5.40
CA PRO A 294 -2.69 -7.57 4.95
C PRO A 294 -2.50 -8.70 5.97
N MET A 295 -2.45 -9.93 5.48
CA MET A 295 -2.19 -11.09 6.33
C MET A 295 -0.69 -11.43 6.42
N LYS A 296 0.13 -10.83 5.55
CA LYS A 296 1.58 -11.05 5.54
C LYS A 296 2.29 -9.84 6.11
N PHE A 297 3.06 -10.09 7.17
CA PHE A 297 4.03 -9.16 7.72
C PHE A 297 5.43 -9.59 7.29
N GLU A 298 6.31 -8.63 7.10
CA GLU A 298 7.67 -8.84 6.62
C GLU A 298 8.66 -8.23 7.60
N MET A 299 9.73 -8.99 7.88
CA MET A 299 10.89 -8.50 8.63
C MET A 299 12.09 -8.45 7.70
N ALA A 300 12.73 -7.29 7.59
CA ALA A 300 13.98 -7.12 6.88
C ALA A 300 15.06 -6.60 7.84
N ILE A 301 16.30 -7.09 7.68
CA ILE A 301 17.43 -6.76 8.55
C ILE A 301 18.64 -6.42 7.67
N ASN A 302 19.38 -5.36 8.02
CA ASN A 302 20.64 -4.99 7.38
C ASN A 302 21.81 -5.23 8.33
N LEU A 303 22.58 -6.29 8.07
CA LEU A 303 23.73 -6.68 8.89
C LEU A 303 24.91 -5.72 8.73
N LYS A 304 25.06 -5.05 7.58
CA LYS A 304 26.08 -4.00 7.41
C LYS A 304 25.82 -2.84 8.36
N THR A 305 24.55 -2.42 8.45
CA THR A 305 24.14 -1.36 9.37
C THR A 305 24.25 -1.80 10.83
N ALA A 306 23.87 -3.04 11.15
CA ALA A 306 24.03 -3.60 12.49
C ALA A 306 25.52 -3.56 12.93
N LYS A 307 26.43 -4.03 12.06
CA LYS A 307 27.88 -4.00 12.30
C LYS A 307 28.40 -2.56 12.47
N ALA A 308 27.97 -1.63 11.64
CA ALA A 308 28.39 -0.22 11.73
C ALA A 308 27.93 0.46 13.02
N LEU A 309 26.76 0.07 13.54
CA LEU A 309 26.21 0.58 14.80
C LEU A 309 26.75 -0.15 16.04
N GLY A 310 27.50 -1.25 15.87
CA GLY A 310 27.96 -2.10 16.96
C GLY A 310 26.80 -2.84 17.66
N VAL A 311 25.74 -3.16 16.92
CA VAL A 311 24.54 -3.85 17.44
C VAL A 311 24.60 -5.32 17.04
N THR A 312 24.44 -6.21 18.02
CA THR A 312 24.30 -7.65 17.78
C THR A 312 22.83 -7.98 17.60
N ILE A 313 22.48 -8.54 16.45
CA ILE A 313 21.10 -9.01 16.21
C ILE A 313 20.95 -10.39 16.88
N PRO A 314 19.99 -10.57 17.80
CA PRO A 314 19.76 -11.89 18.42
C PRO A 314 19.41 -12.96 17.38
N GLN A 315 19.89 -14.19 17.59
CA GLN A 315 19.63 -15.30 16.67
C GLN A 315 18.13 -15.58 16.48
N SER A 316 17.33 -15.38 17.53
CA SER A 316 15.87 -15.50 17.48
C SER A 316 15.23 -14.49 16.53
N VAL A 317 15.78 -13.29 16.43
CA VAL A 317 15.31 -12.23 15.51
C VAL A 317 15.76 -12.56 14.08
N LEU A 318 17.02 -12.99 13.88
CA LEU A 318 17.53 -13.39 12.57
C LEU A 318 16.73 -14.55 11.97
N ALA A 319 16.34 -15.53 12.78
CA ALA A 319 15.58 -16.70 12.34
C ALA A 319 14.16 -16.36 11.85
N THR A 320 13.63 -15.18 12.19
CA THR A 320 12.30 -14.72 11.78
C THR A 320 12.33 -13.70 10.64
N ALA A 321 13.54 -13.35 10.15
CA ALA A 321 13.68 -12.40 9.06
C ALA A 321 13.29 -13.02 7.71
N ASP A 322 12.47 -12.29 6.93
CA ASP A 322 12.14 -12.66 5.54
C ASP A 322 13.26 -12.21 4.57
N GLU A 323 14.01 -11.16 4.93
CA GLU A 323 15.11 -10.62 4.12
C GLU A 323 16.28 -10.19 5.02
N VAL A 324 17.48 -10.61 4.66
CA VAL A 324 18.73 -10.21 5.33
C VAL A 324 19.67 -9.62 4.29
N ILE A 325 20.09 -8.37 4.47
CA ILE A 325 21.05 -7.65 3.64
C ILE A 325 22.43 -7.77 4.30
N GLU A 326 23.37 -8.41 3.59
CA GLU A 326 24.75 -8.64 4.03
C GLU A 326 25.75 -7.64 3.42
#